data_aafe05d3a7e1de90eef4037f19853344
#
_entry.id   aafe05d3a7e1de90eef4037f19853344
#
_cell.length_a   1.000
_cell.length_b   1.000
_cell.length_c   1.000
_cell.angle_alpha   90.00
_cell.angle_beta   90.00
_cell.angle_gamma   90.00
#
_symmetry.space_group_name_H-M   'P 1'
#
loop_
_entity.id
_entity.type
_entity.pdbx_description
1 polymer ?
#
loop_
_entity_poly.entity_id
_entity_poly.type
_entity_poly.pdbx_seq_one_letter_code
_entity_poly.pdbx_strand_id
1 'polypeptide(L)'
;MKRSSLAWYVAVACLGGGLCVSPVVQADSPTTVNASSITPTTVTTQDEQAALKQKQQYQADTETMGLLWMRTSAEYRALVYQGYNVALNIVKMAVYDPSHQRKPLAIVLDADETVVDNTKLMGESIANGNGRFDAPWWRQAVHQGKSQAMPGAVEFLNEVHKQGVEIFYVSNRYAP
;
A
#
# COMPACT_ATOMS: atom_id res chain seq x y z
N MET A 1 -15.93 -2.95 -39.07
CA MET A 1 -14.61 -3.00 -38.45
C MET A 1 -14.63 -2.14 -37.17
N LYS A 2 -14.69 -2.76 -35.99
CA LYS A 2 -14.64 -2.04 -34.70
C LYS A 2 -13.17 -1.74 -34.41
N ARG A 3 -12.78 -0.48 -34.44
CA ARG A 3 -11.46 -0.03 -34.01
C ARG A 3 -11.45 0.01 -32.48
N SER A 4 -10.72 -0.91 -31.87
CA SER A 4 -10.39 -0.85 -30.45
C SER A 4 -9.46 0.34 -30.22
N SER A 5 -9.95 1.35 -29.51
CA SER A 5 -9.12 2.46 -29.03
C SER A 5 -8.23 1.94 -27.89
N LEU A 6 -6.97 1.63 -28.17
CA LEU A 6 -5.98 1.41 -27.11
C LEU A 6 -5.69 2.78 -26.47
N ALA A 7 -6.13 2.93 -25.23
CA ALA A 7 -5.69 4.04 -24.39
C ALA A 7 -4.22 3.83 -24.01
N TRP A 8 -3.41 4.90 -24.01
CA TRP A 8 -2.07 4.88 -23.45
C TRP A 8 -2.18 5.29 -21.98
N TYR A 9 -1.67 4.42 -21.11
CA TYR A 9 -1.64 4.67 -19.68
C TYR A 9 -0.27 5.21 -19.29
N VAL A 10 -0.23 6.31 -18.59
CA VAL A 10 0.94 6.74 -17.83
C VAL A 10 0.76 6.20 -16.43
N ALA A 11 1.41 5.09 -16.13
CA ALA A 11 1.44 4.56 -14.78
C ALA A 11 2.45 5.38 -13.96
N VAL A 12 1.96 6.20 -13.05
CA VAL A 12 2.79 6.83 -12.03
C VAL A 12 2.75 5.91 -10.81
N ALA A 13 3.77 5.05 -10.69
CA ALA A 13 3.97 4.28 -9.46
C ALA A 13 4.41 5.25 -8.36
N CYS A 14 3.53 5.57 -7.42
CA CYS A 14 3.92 6.31 -6.23
C CYS A 14 4.84 5.44 -5.37
N LEU A 15 5.98 6.00 -5.00
CA LEU A 15 7.06 5.41 -4.23
C LEU A 15 6.59 5.04 -2.83
N GLY A 16 6.29 3.80 -2.64
CA GLY A 16 5.97 3.24 -1.35
C GLY A 16 6.05 1.72 -1.36
N GLY A 17 7.20 1.15 -1.71
CA GLY A 17 7.34 -0.29 -1.65
C GLY A 17 8.64 -0.75 -2.30
N GLY A 18 9.60 -1.15 -1.48
CA GLY A 18 10.84 -1.73 -1.95
C GLY A 18 10.59 -2.91 -2.89
N LEU A 19 11.35 -2.96 -3.96
CA LEU A 19 11.47 -4.11 -4.83
C LEU A 19 11.90 -5.32 -3.99
N CYS A 20 10.95 -6.15 -3.58
CA CYS A 20 11.24 -7.49 -3.10
C CYS A 20 11.63 -8.35 -4.29
N VAL A 21 12.91 -8.37 -4.61
CA VAL A 21 13.48 -9.44 -5.42
C VAL A 21 13.61 -10.66 -4.51
N SER A 22 12.66 -11.56 -4.57
CA SER A 22 12.77 -12.85 -3.89
C SER A 22 13.83 -13.68 -4.61
N PRO A 23 14.90 -14.15 -3.93
CA PRO A 23 15.78 -15.13 -4.52
C PRO A 23 14.99 -16.43 -4.71
N VAL A 24 15.02 -16.96 -5.92
CA VAL A 24 14.55 -18.32 -6.20
C VAL A 24 15.51 -19.26 -5.48
N VAL A 25 15.06 -19.81 -4.36
CA VAL A 25 15.77 -20.91 -3.71
C VAL A 25 15.47 -22.17 -4.49
N GLN A 26 16.51 -22.67 -5.17
CA GLN A 26 16.48 -23.94 -5.87
C GLN A 26 16.39 -25.05 -4.81
N ALA A 27 15.34 -25.83 -4.86
CA ALA A 27 15.14 -26.95 -3.94
C ALA A 27 16.13 -28.06 -4.29
N ASP A 28 17.10 -28.28 -3.41
CA ASP A 28 17.93 -29.48 -3.44
C ASP A 28 17.11 -30.69 -3.04
N SER A 29 17.44 -31.82 -3.68
CA SER A 29 16.77 -33.12 -3.55
C SER A 29 16.64 -33.62 -2.12
N PRO A 30 15.59 -34.38 -1.78
CA PRO A 30 15.33 -34.81 -0.42
C PRO A 30 16.39 -35.80 0.07
N THR A 31 17.19 -35.38 1.03
CA THR A 31 18.00 -36.26 1.84
C THR A 31 17.07 -37.03 2.77
N THR A 32 17.02 -38.34 2.60
CA THR A 32 16.29 -39.26 3.48
C THR A 32 16.91 -39.19 4.90
N VAL A 33 16.26 -38.42 5.76
CA VAL A 33 16.57 -38.43 7.19
C VAL A 33 15.80 -39.56 7.87
N ASN A 34 16.53 -40.45 8.49
CA ASN A 34 16.06 -41.60 9.26
C ASN A 34 15.13 -41.11 10.39
N ALA A 35 13.87 -41.53 10.35
CA ALA A 35 12.87 -41.23 11.38
C ALA A 35 13.14 -42.06 12.62
N SER A 36 14.06 -41.59 13.48
CA SER A 36 14.25 -42.17 14.81
C SER A 36 13.96 -41.10 15.85
N SER A 37 12.85 -41.29 16.56
CA SER A 37 12.48 -40.69 17.85
C SER A 37 12.49 -39.16 17.93
N ILE A 38 11.55 -38.50 17.23
CA ILE A 38 11.08 -37.20 17.69
C ILE A 38 9.87 -37.46 18.58
N THR A 39 10.05 -37.44 19.88
CA THR A 39 8.93 -37.37 20.82
C THR A 39 8.20 -36.04 20.56
N PRO A 40 6.92 -36.05 20.25
CA PRO A 40 6.19 -34.78 20.05
C PRO A 40 6.17 -34.08 21.43
N THR A 41 6.94 -33.01 21.57
CA THR A 41 6.78 -32.09 22.71
C THR A 41 5.39 -31.50 22.55
N THR A 42 4.46 -31.89 23.42
CA THR A 42 3.12 -31.33 23.48
C THR A 42 3.23 -29.88 23.88
N VAL A 43 3.27 -28.97 22.92
CA VAL A 43 3.16 -27.54 23.15
C VAL A 43 1.79 -27.32 23.76
N THR A 44 1.73 -26.81 24.98
CA THR A 44 0.46 -26.56 25.66
C THR A 44 -0.21 -25.34 25.01
N THR A 45 -1.55 -25.31 25.04
CA THR A 45 -2.32 -24.17 24.52
C THR A 45 -1.93 -22.84 25.18
N GLN A 46 -1.36 -22.86 26.38
CA GLN A 46 -0.83 -21.67 27.05
C GLN A 46 0.47 -21.16 26.41
N ASP A 47 1.36 -22.05 26.00
CA ASP A 47 2.63 -21.69 25.35
C ASP A 47 2.37 -21.11 23.95
N GLU A 48 1.41 -21.67 23.22
CA GLU A 48 0.98 -21.12 21.91
C GLU A 48 0.36 -19.74 22.05
N GLN A 49 -0.47 -19.51 23.07
CA GLN A 49 -1.06 -18.20 23.34
C GLN A 49 0.01 -17.18 23.75
N ALA A 50 0.98 -17.57 24.56
CA ALA A 50 2.09 -16.70 24.94
C ALA A 50 2.95 -16.31 23.73
N ALA A 51 3.28 -17.27 22.88
CA ALA A 51 4.03 -17.03 21.65
C ALA A 51 3.26 -16.10 20.66
N LEU A 52 1.94 -16.29 20.56
CA LEU A 52 1.10 -15.42 19.72
C LEU A 52 1.07 -13.98 20.24
N LYS A 53 0.90 -13.81 21.56
CA LYS A 53 0.94 -12.47 22.18
C LYS A 53 2.29 -11.80 21.98
N GLN A 54 3.39 -12.53 22.17
CA GLN A 54 4.73 -11.99 21.94
C GLN A 54 4.93 -11.56 20.49
N LYS A 55 4.46 -12.34 19.53
CA LYS A 55 4.50 -12.00 18.10
C LYS A 55 3.69 -10.75 17.80
N GLN A 56 2.48 -10.63 18.34
CA GLN A 56 1.62 -9.47 18.17
C GLN A 56 2.25 -8.20 18.75
N GLN A 57 2.84 -8.31 19.95
CA GLN A 57 3.54 -7.19 20.57
C GLN A 57 4.75 -6.75 19.75
N TYR A 58 5.57 -7.69 19.27
CA TYR A 58 6.72 -7.38 18.42
C TYR A 58 6.30 -6.69 17.12
N GLN A 59 5.20 -7.13 16.50
CA GLN A 59 4.66 -6.48 15.31
C GLN A 59 4.20 -5.06 15.61
N ALA A 60 3.45 -4.87 16.69
CA ALA A 60 2.97 -3.54 17.11
C ALA A 60 4.14 -2.58 17.39
N ASP A 61 5.15 -3.03 18.09
CA ASP A 61 6.33 -2.21 18.39
C ASP A 61 7.10 -1.80 17.13
N THR A 62 7.28 -2.74 16.20
CA THR A 62 7.98 -2.49 14.94
C THR A 62 7.21 -1.49 14.05
N GLU A 63 5.89 -1.61 14.00
CA GLU A 63 5.03 -0.76 13.17
C GLU A 63 4.84 0.63 13.76
N THR A 64 4.86 0.76 15.08
CA THR A 64 4.64 2.04 15.77
C THR A 64 5.66 3.10 15.35
N MET A 65 6.93 2.73 15.18
CA MET A 65 7.97 3.68 14.76
C MET A 65 7.73 4.19 13.33
N GLY A 66 7.34 3.32 12.42
CA GLY A 66 6.98 3.71 11.06
C GLY A 66 5.78 4.65 11.02
N LEU A 67 4.72 4.30 11.76
CA LEU A 67 3.53 5.15 11.86
C LEU A 67 3.81 6.50 12.51
N LEU A 68 4.63 6.53 13.56
CA LEU A 68 5.03 7.77 14.20
C LEU A 68 5.74 8.68 13.21
N TRP A 69 6.69 8.14 12.44
CA TRP A 69 7.37 8.89 11.40
C TRP A 69 6.40 9.43 10.32
N MET A 70 5.51 8.59 9.81
CA MET A 70 4.52 9.00 8.80
C MET A 70 3.60 10.13 9.31
N ARG A 71 3.22 10.08 10.59
CA ARG A 71 2.27 11.04 11.15
C ARG A 71 2.90 12.35 11.63
N THR A 72 4.16 12.34 12.01
CA THR A 72 4.77 13.47 12.72
C THR A 72 5.95 14.09 12.00
N SER A 73 6.62 13.36 11.09
CA SER A 73 7.83 13.91 10.48
C SER A 73 7.54 14.88 9.33
N ALA A 74 8.29 15.93 9.27
CA ALA A 74 8.28 16.88 8.16
C ALA A 74 8.85 16.25 6.88
N GLU A 75 9.83 15.37 7.04
CA GLU A 75 10.48 14.65 5.96
C GLU A 75 9.50 13.75 5.20
N TYR A 76 8.66 13.00 5.91
CA TYR A 76 7.62 12.18 5.28
C TYR A 76 6.69 13.05 4.42
N ARG A 77 6.20 14.15 5.00
CA ARG A 77 5.33 15.09 4.27
C ARG A 77 6.03 15.67 3.04
N ALA A 78 7.29 16.07 3.17
CA ALA A 78 8.08 16.60 2.07
C ALA A 78 8.25 15.57 0.94
N LEU A 79 8.51 14.30 1.28
CA LEU A 79 8.63 13.22 0.31
C LEU A 79 7.31 12.96 -0.44
N VAL A 80 6.18 12.99 0.27
CA VAL A 80 4.86 12.81 -0.34
C VAL A 80 4.56 13.94 -1.32
N TYR A 81 4.76 15.20 -0.91
CA TYR A 81 4.61 16.36 -1.80
C TYR A 81 5.55 16.29 -3.00
N GLN A 82 6.81 15.87 -2.79
CA GLN A 82 7.77 15.68 -3.88
C GLN A 82 7.26 14.65 -4.89
N GLY A 83 6.72 13.53 -4.41
CA GLY A 83 6.13 12.50 -5.27
C GLY A 83 5.03 13.07 -6.18
N TYR A 84 4.06 13.80 -5.61
CA TYR A 84 3.00 14.42 -6.39
C TYR A 84 3.50 15.51 -7.34
N ASN A 85 4.47 16.31 -6.94
CA ASN A 85 5.06 17.33 -7.80
C ASN A 85 5.75 16.72 -9.02
N VAL A 86 6.50 15.63 -8.82
CA VAL A 86 7.12 14.88 -9.92
C VAL A 86 6.06 14.28 -10.84
N ALA A 87 5.04 13.64 -10.27
CA ALA A 87 3.93 13.07 -11.02
C ALA A 87 3.18 14.14 -11.85
N LEU A 88 2.90 15.30 -11.26
CA LEU A 88 2.25 16.40 -11.97
C LEU A 88 3.09 16.93 -13.13
N ASN A 89 4.41 17.01 -12.97
CA ASN A 89 5.29 17.41 -14.06
C ASN A 89 5.25 16.40 -15.22
N ILE A 90 5.23 15.09 -14.91
CA ILE A 90 5.09 14.05 -15.93
C ILE A 90 3.74 14.19 -16.68
N VAL A 91 2.64 14.41 -15.94
CA VAL A 91 1.33 14.65 -16.53
C VAL A 91 1.36 15.85 -17.47
N LYS A 92 1.91 16.99 -17.02
CA LYS A 92 2.03 18.20 -17.84
C LYS A 92 2.85 17.95 -19.11
N MET A 93 3.98 17.26 -18.99
CA MET A 93 4.78 16.89 -20.17
C MET A 93 3.97 16.03 -21.14
N ALA A 94 3.22 15.05 -20.67
CA ALA A 94 2.40 14.19 -21.50
C ALA A 94 1.25 14.95 -22.20
N VAL A 95 0.61 15.90 -21.52
CA VAL A 95 -0.46 16.75 -22.08
C VAL A 95 0.05 17.62 -23.21
N TYR A 96 1.26 18.17 -23.08
CA TYR A 96 1.85 19.03 -24.10
C TYR A 96 2.59 18.29 -25.22
N ASP A 97 2.75 16.97 -25.10
CA ASP A 97 3.41 16.16 -26.14
C ASP A 97 2.48 15.96 -27.34
N PRO A 98 2.84 16.47 -28.54
CA PRO A 98 2.02 16.32 -29.74
C PRO A 98 1.73 14.86 -30.12
N SER A 99 2.56 13.93 -29.73
CA SER A 99 2.37 12.49 -29.99
C SER A 99 1.17 11.91 -29.24
N HIS A 100 0.77 12.52 -28.13
CA HIS A 100 -0.35 12.08 -27.28
C HIS A 100 -1.69 12.73 -27.62
N GLN A 101 -1.72 13.79 -28.42
CA GLN A 101 -2.94 14.57 -28.70
C GLN A 101 -4.08 13.82 -29.41
N ARG A 102 -3.81 12.61 -29.89
CA ARG A 102 -4.82 11.78 -30.60
C ARG A 102 -5.60 10.84 -29.70
N LYS A 103 -5.27 10.76 -28.40
CA LYS A 103 -5.89 9.85 -27.46
C LYS A 103 -6.11 10.54 -26.12
N PRO A 104 -7.22 10.27 -25.44
CA PRO A 104 -7.40 10.77 -24.09
C PRO A 104 -6.31 10.21 -23.18
N LEU A 105 -5.75 11.08 -22.35
CA LEU A 105 -4.76 10.71 -21.33
C LEU A 105 -5.48 10.31 -20.05
N ALA A 106 -4.89 9.38 -19.33
CA ALA A 106 -5.37 8.93 -18.04
C ALA A 106 -4.21 8.62 -17.10
N ILE A 107 -4.46 8.82 -15.80
CA ILE A 107 -3.60 8.31 -14.73
C ILE A 107 -4.32 7.18 -14.01
N VAL A 108 -3.54 6.24 -13.47
CA VAL A 108 -4.03 5.15 -12.63
C VAL A 108 -3.32 5.25 -11.28
N LEU A 109 -4.10 5.26 -10.20
CA LEU A 109 -3.62 5.41 -8.84
C LEU A 109 -4.16 4.28 -7.97
N ASP A 110 -3.36 3.82 -7.03
CA ASP A 110 -3.87 3.07 -5.90
C ASP A 110 -4.56 4.01 -4.91
N ALA A 111 -5.33 3.47 -3.98
CA ALA A 111 -6.04 4.24 -2.98
C ALA A 111 -5.25 4.36 -1.67
N ASP A 112 -4.91 3.22 -1.06
CA ASP A 112 -4.37 3.17 0.30
C ASP A 112 -2.90 3.63 0.34
N GLU A 113 -2.58 4.56 1.21
CA GLU A 113 -1.28 5.24 1.36
C GLU A 113 -0.76 5.89 0.06
N THR A 114 -1.66 6.00 -0.93
CA THR A 114 -1.40 6.70 -2.18
C THR A 114 -2.25 7.96 -2.31
N VAL A 115 -3.56 7.86 -2.12
CA VAL A 115 -4.50 8.99 -2.12
C VAL A 115 -5.12 9.19 -0.75
N VAL A 116 -5.29 8.09 -0.02
CA VAL A 116 -5.94 8.02 1.29
C VAL A 116 -4.93 7.67 2.36
N ASP A 117 -4.89 8.47 3.42
CA ASP A 117 -4.05 8.26 4.60
C ASP A 117 -4.81 7.45 5.66
N ASN A 118 -4.40 6.20 5.84
CA ASN A 118 -4.97 5.30 6.84
C ASN A 118 -4.14 5.21 8.12
N THR A 119 -3.11 6.01 8.27
CA THR A 119 -2.19 5.93 9.43
C THR A 119 -2.90 6.12 10.76
N LYS A 120 -3.98 6.92 10.79
CA LYS A 120 -4.82 7.06 11.99
C LYS A 120 -5.50 5.74 12.35
N LEU A 121 -6.11 5.07 11.38
CA LEU A 121 -6.77 3.78 11.58
C LEU A 121 -5.77 2.70 12.01
N MET A 122 -4.60 2.67 11.41
CA MET A 122 -3.52 1.75 11.80
C MET A 122 -3.08 1.99 13.25
N GLY A 123 -2.92 3.25 13.65
CA GLY A 123 -2.58 3.60 15.04
C GLY A 123 -3.66 3.20 16.03
N GLU A 124 -4.94 3.37 15.70
CA GLU A 124 -6.07 2.92 16.52
C GLU A 124 -6.08 1.39 16.66
N SER A 125 -5.77 0.65 15.60
CA SER A 125 -5.66 -0.82 15.64
C SER A 125 -4.55 -1.27 16.60
N ILE A 126 -3.37 -0.67 16.51
CA ILE A 126 -2.26 -0.96 17.41
C ILE A 126 -2.62 -0.65 18.87
N ALA A 127 -3.22 0.51 19.12
CA ALA A 127 -3.63 0.92 20.47
C ALA A 127 -4.67 -0.02 21.09
N ASN A 128 -5.50 -0.65 20.25
CA ASN A 128 -6.47 -1.65 20.67
C ASN A 128 -5.89 -3.07 20.79
N GLY A 129 -4.57 -3.24 20.59
CA GLY A 129 -3.89 -4.53 20.72
C GLY A 129 -4.11 -5.49 19.55
N ASN A 130 -4.67 -5.01 18.42
CA ASN A 130 -4.95 -5.86 17.25
C ASN A 130 -3.79 -5.89 16.25
N GLY A 131 -2.72 -5.16 16.49
CA GLY A 131 -1.67 -4.95 15.50
C GLY A 131 -2.18 -4.14 14.29
N ARG A 132 -1.35 -4.04 13.24
CA ARG A 132 -1.66 -3.22 12.06
C ARG A 132 -2.82 -3.75 11.23
N PHE A 133 -2.98 -5.05 11.15
CA PHE A 133 -3.87 -5.67 10.18
C PHE A 133 -4.77 -6.74 10.81
N ASP A 134 -5.84 -6.31 11.45
CA ASP A 134 -6.99 -7.17 11.72
C ASP A 134 -8.01 -7.00 10.59
N ALA A 135 -8.12 -7.99 9.71
CA ALA A 135 -8.94 -7.91 8.51
C ALA A 135 -10.45 -7.60 8.77
N PRO A 136 -11.11 -8.15 9.80
CA PRO A 136 -12.48 -7.78 10.12
C PRO A 136 -12.61 -6.32 10.57
N TRP A 137 -11.74 -5.88 11.48
CA TRP A 137 -11.71 -4.51 11.96
C TRP A 137 -11.38 -3.52 10.84
N TRP A 138 -10.38 -3.84 10.00
CA TRP A 138 -9.97 -3.02 8.87
C TRP A 138 -11.14 -2.77 7.91
N ARG A 139 -11.86 -3.83 7.51
CA ARG A 139 -13.04 -3.70 6.66
C ARG A 139 -14.07 -2.75 7.24
N GLN A 140 -14.41 -2.91 8.52
CA GLN A 140 -15.35 -2.04 9.20
C GLN A 140 -14.86 -0.58 9.25
N ALA A 141 -13.58 -0.36 9.56
CA ALA A 141 -12.99 0.98 9.65
C ALA A 141 -12.97 1.70 8.29
N VAL A 142 -12.62 0.98 7.22
CA VAL A 142 -12.62 1.50 5.85
C VAL A 142 -14.02 1.91 5.39
N HIS A 143 -15.04 1.11 5.70
CA HIS A 143 -16.44 1.44 5.37
C HIS A 143 -16.96 2.70 6.07
N GLN A 144 -16.36 3.11 7.17
CA GLN A 144 -16.74 4.36 7.84
C GLN A 144 -16.29 5.62 7.08
N GLY A 145 -15.39 5.50 6.11
CA GLY A 145 -14.94 6.61 5.27
C GLY A 145 -14.23 7.73 6.05
N LYS A 146 -13.58 7.42 7.18
CA LYS A 146 -12.97 8.41 8.09
C LYS A 146 -11.50 8.72 7.78
N SER A 147 -10.90 8.03 6.82
CA SER A 147 -9.53 8.30 6.40
C SER A 147 -9.42 9.67 5.73
N GLN A 148 -8.30 10.33 5.96
CA GLN A 148 -8.01 11.62 5.36
C GLN A 148 -7.31 11.46 4.01
N ALA A 149 -7.26 12.52 3.23
CA ALA A 149 -6.43 12.53 2.04
C ALA A 149 -4.94 12.58 2.43
N MET A 150 -4.11 11.93 1.63
CA MET A 150 -2.66 12.08 1.71
C MET A 150 -2.26 13.56 1.51
N PRO A 151 -1.19 14.03 2.18
CA PRO A 151 -0.70 15.41 1.98
C PRO A 151 -0.43 15.69 0.51
N GLY A 152 -1.08 16.70 -0.07
CA GLY A 152 -0.92 17.08 -1.48
C GLY A 152 -1.75 16.29 -2.49
N ALA A 153 -2.45 15.23 -2.07
CA ALA A 153 -3.26 14.41 -2.99
C ALA A 153 -4.39 15.19 -3.64
N VAL A 154 -5.12 15.98 -2.85
CA VAL A 154 -6.27 16.74 -3.33
C VAL A 154 -5.84 17.77 -4.37
N GLU A 155 -4.76 18.50 -4.08
CA GLU A 155 -4.20 19.50 -4.99
C GLU A 155 -3.71 18.86 -6.30
N PHE A 156 -3.01 17.73 -6.18
CA PHE A 156 -2.55 16.97 -7.34
C PHE A 156 -3.70 16.50 -8.22
N LEU A 157 -4.71 15.86 -7.64
CA LEU A 157 -5.85 15.33 -8.39
C LEU A 157 -6.67 16.43 -9.05
N ASN A 158 -6.88 17.55 -8.36
CA ASN A 158 -7.56 18.70 -8.92
C ASN A 158 -6.80 19.29 -10.11
N GLU A 159 -5.46 19.34 -10.02
CA GLU A 159 -4.64 19.87 -11.10
C GLU A 159 -4.62 18.93 -12.30
N VAL A 160 -4.54 17.60 -12.08
CA VAL A 160 -4.67 16.60 -13.13
C VAL A 160 -6.03 16.71 -13.84
N HIS A 161 -7.10 16.84 -13.09
CA HIS A 161 -8.45 17.00 -13.64
C HIS A 161 -8.57 18.27 -14.50
N LYS A 162 -8.02 19.40 -14.05
CA LYS A 162 -7.98 20.64 -14.84
C LYS A 162 -7.23 20.50 -16.16
N GLN A 163 -6.26 19.60 -16.24
CA GLN A 163 -5.52 19.29 -17.47
C GLN A 163 -6.35 18.41 -18.44
N GLY A 164 -7.55 17.99 -18.07
CA GLY A 164 -8.40 17.12 -18.89
C GLY A 164 -7.93 15.67 -18.92
N VAL A 165 -7.16 15.25 -17.94
CA VAL A 165 -6.65 13.88 -17.80
C VAL A 165 -7.60 13.08 -16.93
N GLU A 166 -8.00 11.90 -17.40
CA GLU A 166 -8.89 10.99 -16.66
C GLU A 166 -8.14 10.36 -15.46
N ILE A 167 -8.88 10.12 -14.37
CA ILE A 167 -8.34 9.55 -13.14
C ILE A 167 -9.03 8.23 -12.85
N PHE A 168 -8.25 7.14 -12.80
CA PHE A 168 -8.72 5.83 -12.41
C PHE A 168 -8.09 5.39 -11.09
N TYR A 169 -8.91 4.82 -10.21
CA TYR A 169 -8.44 4.20 -8.98
C TYR A 169 -8.49 2.69 -9.14
N VAL A 170 -7.38 2.02 -8.79
CA VAL A 170 -7.27 0.57 -8.74
C VAL A 170 -6.83 0.20 -7.33
N SER A 171 -7.69 -0.48 -6.60
CA SER A 171 -7.47 -0.81 -5.19
C SER A 171 -7.85 -2.25 -4.93
N ASN A 172 -7.20 -2.87 -3.94
CA ASN A 172 -7.56 -4.17 -3.40
C ASN A 172 -8.67 -4.09 -2.33
N ARG A 173 -9.26 -2.93 -2.10
CA ARG A 173 -10.43 -2.79 -1.23
C ARG A 173 -11.60 -3.58 -1.78
N TYR A 174 -12.31 -4.25 -0.89
CA TYR A 174 -13.56 -4.91 -1.28
C TYR A 174 -14.62 -3.86 -1.60
N ALA A 175 -15.37 -4.11 -2.67
CA ALA A 175 -16.60 -3.37 -2.92
C ALA A 175 -17.63 -3.68 -1.80
N PRO A 176 -18.42 -2.69 -1.36
CA PRO A 176 -19.48 -2.89 -0.37
C PRO A 176 -20.57 -3.85 -0.86
#